data_c4277298eab77d4f6205cd832c057361
#
_entry.id   c4277298eab77d4f6205cd832c057361
#
_cell.length_a   1.000
_cell.length_b   1.000
_cell.length_c   1.000
_cell.angle_alpha   90.00
_cell.angle_beta   90.00
_cell.angle_gamma   90.00
#
_symmetry.space_group_name_H-M   'P 1'
#
loop_
_entity.id
_entity.type
_entity.pdbx_description
1 polymer ?
#
loop_
_entity_poly.entity_id
_entity_poly.type
_entity_poly.pdbx_seq_one_letter_code
_entity_poly.pdbx_strand_id
1 'polypeptide(L)'
;MVQAYPEATVGALIVNAKGEVLLVRSNKWGTKYTVPGGHIELGERAEDAIVREVKEETGLDSVADELLVVQQAIYPNDYYKHEHYIFMDYVCKAKSSQVTLDGRELQSYIWVRPEDAIKLDLEQYTRNFVLKYLQKSGR
;
A
#
# COMPACT_ATOMS: atom_id res chain seq x y z
N MET A 1 -0.06 13.25 -19.84
CA MET A 1 1.38 13.57 -19.74
C MET A 1 2.21 12.30 -19.87
N VAL A 2 3.25 12.36 -20.65
CA VAL A 2 4.15 11.23 -20.86
C VAL A 2 5.21 11.22 -19.74
N GLN A 3 5.44 10.04 -19.16
CA GLN A 3 6.51 9.89 -18.17
C GLN A 3 7.88 10.07 -18.84
N ALA A 4 8.76 10.85 -18.21
CA ALA A 4 10.15 10.96 -18.64
C ALA A 4 11.04 9.93 -17.90
N TYR A 5 10.65 9.57 -16.67
CA TYR A 5 11.41 8.65 -15.82
C TYR A 5 10.44 7.79 -15.01
N PRO A 6 10.88 6.63 -14.50
CA PRO A 6 10.06 5.89 -13.55
C PRO A 6 9.72 6.77 -12.36
N GLU A 7 8.48 6.65 -11.86
CA GLU A 7 8.03 7.44 -10.72
C GLU A 7 8.15 6.63 -9.44
N ALA A 8 8.76 7.24 -8.42
CA ALA A 8 8.85 6.62 -7.11
C ALA A 8 7.57 6.89 -6.33
N THR A 9 6.94 5.83 -5.84
CA THR A 9 5.77 5.91 -4.99
C THR A 9 5.98 5.10 -3.73
N VAL A 10 5.16 5.34 -2.72
CA VAL A 10 5.20 4.62 -1.45
C VAL A 10 3.90 3.85 -1.26
N GLY A 11 3.98 2.67 -0.65
CA GLY A 11 2.83 1.85 -0.31
C GLY A 11 2.93 1.39 1.14
N ALA A 12 1.79 1.22 1.79
CA ALA A 12 1.75 0.88 3.21
C ALA A 12 1.02 -0.43 3.47
N LEU A 13 1.70 -1.39 4.05
CA LEU A 13 1.04 -2.50 4.73
C LEU A 13 0.81 -2.05 6.16
N ILE A 14 -0.42 -1.63 6.45
CA ILE A 14 -0.78 -1.05 7.75
C ILE A 14 -1.19 -2.18 8.67
N VAL A 15 -0.53 -2.25 9.83
CA VAL A 15 -0.78 -3.30 10.84
C VAL A 15 -1.38 -2.65 12.07
N ASN A 16 -2.50 -3.16 12.55
CA ASN A 16 -3.15 -2.67 13.76
C ASN A 16 -2.68 -3.44 15.00
N ALA A 17 -3.21 -3.07 16.18
CA ALA A 17 -2.82 -3.69 17.44
C ALA A 17 -3.17 -5.20 17.53
N LYS A 18 -4.12 -5.65 16.71
CA LYS A 18 -4.52 -7.05 16.65
C LYS A 18 -3.65 -7.87 15.70
N GLY A 19 -2.68 -7.26 15.03
CA GLY A 19 -1.86 -7.92 14.03
C GLY A 19 -2.54 -8.11 12.69
N GLU A 20 -3.66 -7.45 12.47
CA GLU A 20 -4.37 -7.47 11.20
C GLU A 20 -3.79 -6.43 10.26
N VAL A 21 -3.85 -6.70 8.96
CA VAL A 21 -3.38 -5.79 7.91
C VAL A 21 -4.56 -5.21 7.16
N LEU A 22 -4.41 -3.98 6.70
CA LEU A 22 -5.44 -3.26 5.95
C LEU A 22 -5.24 -3.47 4.46
N LEU A 23 -6.29 -3.97 3.81
CA LEU A 23 -6.35 -4.04 2.35
C LEU A 23 -7.48 -3.14 1.88
N VAL A 24 -7.29 -2.53 0.71
CA VAL A 24 -8.24 -1.57 0.16
C VAL A 24 -8.51 -1.89 -1.32
N ARG A 25 -9.61 -1.37 -1.84
CA ARG A 25 -9.91 -1.43 -3.26
C ARG A 25 -9.93 -0.03 -3.84
N SER A 26 -9.40 0.08 -5.05
CA SER A 26 -9.46 1.32 -5.83
C SER A 26 -9.72 0.96 -7.29
N ASN A 27 -10.16 1.94 -8.09
CA ASN A 27 -10.37 1.74 -9.53
C ASN A 27 -9.07 1.47 -10.29
N LYS A 28 -7.93 1.79 -9.70
CA LYS A 28 -6.63 1.70 -10.39
C LYS A 28 -6.21 0.27 -10.70
N TRP A 29 -6.68 -0.69 -9.91
CA TRP A 29 -6.33 -2.11 -10.05
C TRP A 29 -7.56 -2.99 -10.33
N GLY A 30 -8.59 -2.43 -10.95
CA GLY A 30 -9.83 -3.15 -11.21
C GLY A 30 -10.57 -3.48 -9.91
N THR A 31 -10.89 -4.77 -9.71
CA THR A 31 -11.59 -5.21 -8.50
C THR A 31 -10.66 -5.82 -7.46
N LYS A 32 -9.36 -5.82 -7.73
CA LYS A 32 -8.38 -6.46 -6.84
C LYS A 32 -8.10 -5.61 -5.63
N TYR A 33 -7.75 -6.27 -4.52
CA TYR A 33 -7.27 -5.58 -3.33
C TYR A 33 -5.84 -5.11 -3.52
N THR A 34 -5.55 -3.97 -2.95
CA THR A 34 -4.24 -3.34 -2.93
C THR A 34 -4.00 -2.70 -1.57
N VAL A 35 -2.96 -1.90 -1.45
CA VAL A 35 -2.63 -1.17 -0.22
C VAL A 35 -2.69 0.33 -0.47
N PRO A 36 -2.92 1.16 0.56
CA PRO A 36 -2.84 2.61 0.43
C PRO A 36 -1.44 3.06 0.04
N GLY A 37 -1.35 4.16 -0.68
CA GLY A 37 -0.07 4.74 -1.06
C GLY A 37 -0.22 5.89 -2.03
N GLY A 38 0.90 6.42 -2.48
CA GLY A 38 0.90 7.53 -3.40
C GLY A 38 2.30 8.06 -3.67
N HIS A 39 2.37 9.22 -4.30
CA HIS A 39 3.63 9.84 -4.69
C HIS A 39 4.34 10.50 -3.52
N ILE A 40 5.67 10.51 -3.59
CA ILE A 40 6.52 11.32 -2.71
C ILE A 40 6.51 12.74 -3.27
N GLU A 41 6.26 13.72 -2.43
CA GLU A 41 6.31 15.12 -2.83
C GLU A 41 7.74 15.64 -2.84
N LEU A 42 8.02 16.64 -3.66
CA LEU A 42 9.36 17.21 -3.73
C LEU A 42 9.82 17.70 -2.36
N GLY A 43 11.01 17.27 -1.96
CA GLY A 43 11.58 17.64 -0.67
C GLY A 43 11.11 16.79 0.50
N GLU A 44 10.21 15.82 0.25
CA GLU A 44 9.65 14.94 1.28
C GLU A 44 10.43 13.64 1.34
N ARG A 45 10.69 13.14 2.54
CA ARG A 45 11.27 11.81 2.71
C ARG A 45 10.22 10.74 2.45
N ALA A 46 10.64 9.57 1.96
CA ALA A 46 9.70 8.48 1.69
C ALA A 46 8.92 8.04 2.93
N GLU A 47 9.58 7.95 4.08
CA GLU A 47 8.91 7.56 5.33
C GLU A 47 7.90 8.60 5.81
N ASP A 48 8.10 9.87 5.49
CA ASP A 48 7.12 10.92 5.80
C ASP A 48 5.97 10.90 4.80
N ALA A 49 6.28 10.61 3.54
CA ALA A 49 5.27 10.49 2.48
C ALA A 49 4.26 9.39 2.80
N ILE A 50 4.74 8.23 3.27
CA ILE A 50 3.83 7.12 3.55
C ILE A 50 2.95 7.41 4.76
N VAL A 51 3.46 8.07 5.78
CA VAL A 51 2.65 8.48 6.93
C VAL A 51 1.57 9.46 6.49
N ARG A 52 1.92 10.41 5.65
CA ARG A 52 0.98 11.39 5.08
C ARG A 52 -0.09 10.72 4.24
N GLU A 53 0.30 9.82 3.32
CA GLU A 53 -0.63 9.12 2.44
C GLU A 53 -1.61 8.25 3.24
N VAL A 54 -1.12 7.54 4.26
CA VAL A 54 -1.97 6.75 5.14
C VAL A 54 -3.02 7.63 5.80
N LYS A 55 -2.60 8.79 6.32
CA LYS A 55 -3.53 9.73 6.97
C LYS A 55 -4.56 10.28 5.99
N GLU A 56 -4.13 10.70 4.81
CA GLU A 56 -5.02 11.26 3.80
C GLU A 56 -6.06 10.25 3.32
N GLU A 57 -5.65 9.00 3.08
CA GLU A 57 -6.51 8.01 2.46
C GLU A 57 -7.37 7.24 3.46
N THR A 58 -6.88 7.02 4.68
CA THR A 58 -7.55 6.16 5.65
C THR A 58 -7.93 6.85 6.96
N GLY A 59 -7.45 8.06 7.18
CA GLY A 59 -7.65 8.77 8.45
C GLY A 59 -6.80 8.25 9.60
N LEU A 60 -5.99 7.21 9.37
CA LEU A 60 -5.20 6.60 10.45
C LEU A 60 -3.91 7.37 10.71
N ASP A 61 -3.61 7.54 11.99
CA ASP A 61 -2.28 7.94 12.43
C ASP A 61 -1.41 6.69 12.50
N SER A 62 -0.21 6.76 11.95
CA SER A 62 0.67 5.61 11.89
C SER A 62 2.13 6.03 11.97
N VAL A 63 2.98 5.06 12.20
CA VAL A 63 4.44 5.25 12.10
C VAL A 63 4.96 4.30 11.03
N ALA A 64 5.91 4.77 10.23
CA ALA A 64 6.62 3.95 9.27
C ALA A 64 7.65 3.12 10.04
N ASP A 65 7.38 1.82 10.17
CA ASP A 65 8.22 0.93 10.98
C ASP A 65 9.45 0.47 10.22
N GLU A 66 9.27 0.06 8.95
CA GLU A 66 10.40 -0.34 8.11
C GLU A 66 10.06 -0.31 6.63
N LEU A 67 11.07 -0.06 5.82
CA LEU A 67 10.99 -0.27 4.38
C LEU A 67 11.23 -1.77 4.14
N LEU A 68 10.16 -2.50 3.80
CA LEU A 68 10.22 -3.95 3.71
C LEU A 68 10.73 -4.43 2.36
N VAL A 69 10.27 -3.84 1.27
CA VAL A 69 10.64 -4.26 -0.07
C VAL A 69 10.50 -3.09 -1.04
N VAL A 70 11.32 -3.10 -2.09
CA VAL A 70 11.19 -2.20 -3.24
C VAL A 70 10.84 -3.05 -4.44
N GLN A 71 9.80 -2.66 -5.18
CA GLN A 71 9.36 -3.39 -6.35
C GLN A 71 9.36 -2.49 -7.57
N GLN A 72 9.64 -3.09 -8.72
CA GLN A 72 9.59 -2.38 -10.00
C GLN A 72 8.34 -2.81 -10.74
N ALA A 73 7.46 -1.85 -11.02
CA ALA A 73 6.21 -2.10 -11.73
C ALA A 73 6.33 -1.49 -13.12
N ILE A 74 6.76 -2.30 -14.09
CA ILE A 74 7.02 -1.85 -15.46
C ILE A 74 5.80 -2.18 -16.30
N TYR A 75 4.96 -1.18 -16.57
CA TYR A 75 3.76 -1.28 -17.40
C TYR A 75 2.88 -2.47 -17.00
N PRO A 76 2.46 -2.56 -15.72
CA PRO A 76 1.67 -3.73 -15.28
C PRO A 76 0.34 -3.81 -16.02
N ASN A 77 -0.03 -5.02 -16.45
CA ASN A 77 -1.22 -5.25 -17.26
C ASN A 77 -2.52 -4.90 -16.54
N ASP A 78 -2.57 -5.14 -15.23
CA ASP A 78 -3.78 -4.95 -14.43
C ASP A 78 -3.99 -3.52 -13.97
N TYR A 79 -3.02 -2.63 -14.24
CA TYR A 79 -3.12 -1.24 -13.81
C TYR A 79 -3.82 -0.41 -14.87
N TYR A 80 -4.55 0.63 -14.44
CA TYR A 80 -5.40 1.44 -15.32
C TYR A 80 -4.64 2.36 -16.26
N LYS A 81 -3.33 2.56 -16.05
CA LYS A 81 -2.45 3.40 -16.88
C LYS A 81 -1.23 2.63 -17.33
N HIS A 82 -0.70 3.04 -18.48
CA HIS A 82 0.57 2.51 -19.00
C HIS A 82 1.72 3.33 -18.41
N GLU A 83 2.15 2.95 -17.22
CA GLU A 83 3.18 3.69 -16.47
C GLU A 83 4.20 2.75 -15.82
N HIS A 84 5.38 3.31 -15.53
CA HIS A 84 6.47 2.60 -14.87
C HIS A 84 6.67 3.22 -13.49
N TYR A 85 6.52 2.40 -12.45
CA TYR A 85 6.67 2.83 -11.06
C TYR A 85 7.75 2.07 -10.34
N ILE A 86 8.36 2.73 -9.36
CA ILE A 86 9.17 2.05 -8.35
C ILE A 86 8.39 2.18 -7.05
N PHE A 87 7.95 1.04 -6.51
CA PHE A 87 7.17 0.99 -5.28
C PHE A 87 8.11 0.81 -4.10
N MET A 88 8.09 1.75 -3.17
CA MET A 88 8.78 1.64 -1.89
C MET A 88 7.74 1.24 -0.85
N ASP A 89 7.77 -0.03 -0.44
CA ASP A 89 6.72 -0.63 0.37
C ASP A 89 7.11 -0.67 1.85
N TYR A 90 6.37 0.09 2.67
CA TYR A 90 6.62 0.24 4.10
C TYR A 90 5.61 -0.53 4.92
N VAL A 91 6.09 -1.19 5.98
CA VAL A 91 5.21 -1.66 7.06
C VAL A 91 4.95 -0.47 7.96
N CYS A 92 3.69 -0.14 8.17
CA CYS A 92 3.27 0.96 9.02
C CYS A 92 2.42 0.43 10.17
N LYS A 93 2.68 0.92 11.38
CA LYS A 93 1.91 0.53 12.55
C LYS A 93 0.88 1.60 12.85
N ALA A 94 -0.40 1.22 12.83
CA ALA A 94 -1.51 2.11 13.09
C ALA A 94 -1.80 2.22 14.58
N LYS A 95 -2.17 3.42 15.02
CA LYS A 95 -2.52 3.68 16.42
C LYS A 95 -3.96 3.32 16.73
N SER A 96 -4.79 3.10 15.70
CA SER A 96 -6.16 2.63 15.85
C SER A 96 -6.55 1.81 14.64
N SER A 97 -7.75 1.21 14.66
CA SER A 97 -8.32 0.49 13.51
C SER A 97 -9.48 1.26 12.89
N GLN A 98 -9.70 2.48 13.29
CA GLN A 98 -10.85 3.28 12.85
C GLN A 98 -10.55 3.96 11.52
N VAL A 99 -10.97 3.31 10.43
CA VAL A 99 -10.72 3.79 9.07
C VAL A 99 -11.84 4.71 8.63
N THR A 100 -11.45 5.86 8.05
CA THR A 100 -12.36 6.75 7.34
C THR A 100 -11.75 6.97 5.97
N LEU A 101 -12.31 6.34 4.94
CA LEU A 101 -11.79 6.46 3.59
C LEU A 101 -12.00 7.87 3.05
N ASP A 102 -11.09 8.30 2.17
CA ASP A 102 -11.13 9.64 1.55
C ASP A 102 -12.34 9.83 0.62
N GLY A 103 -12.95 8.71 0.18
CA GLY A 103 -14.12 8.75 -0.70
C GLY A 103 -13.80 9.10 -2.15
N ARG A 104 -12.54 9.26 -2.50
CA ARG A 104 -12.11 9.60 -3.87
C ARG A 104 -11.39 8.44 -4.55
N GLU A 105 -10.26 8.03 -3.99
CA GLU A 105 -9.44 6.98 -4.59
C GLU A 105 -9.79 5.59 -4.07
N LEU A 106 -10.08 5.49 -2.77
CA LEU A 106 -10.37 4.21 -2.13
C LEU A 106 -11.86 4.03 -1.94
N GLN A 107 -12.36 2.86 -2.32
CA GLN A 107 -13.80 2.56 -2.36
C GLN A 107 -14.24 1.67 -1.19
N SER A 108 -13.37 0.78 -0.74
CA SER A 108 -13.68 -0.14 0.35
C SER A 108 -12.41 -0.58 1.03
N TYR A 109 -12.56 -1.15 2.22
CA TYR A 109 -11.43 -1.67 2.97
C TYR A 109 -11.82 -2.91 3.75
N ILE A 110 -10.80 -3.67 4.16
CA ILE A 110 -10.98 -4.82 5.05
C ILE A 110 -9.73 -4.94 5.92
N TRP A 111 -9.95 -5.21 7.21
CA TRP A 111 -8.89 -5.66 8.11
C TRP A 111 -8.90 -7.18 8.09
N VAL A 112 -7.75 -7.79 7.90
CA VAL A 112 -7.65 -9.24 7.76
C VAL A 112 -6.30 -9.69 8.30
N ARG A 113 -6.25 -10.91 8.81
CA ARG A 113 -4.98 -11.49 9.24
C ARG A 113 -4.07 -11.66 8.02
N PRO A 114 -2.74 -11.46 8.16
CA PRO A 114 -1.84 -11.56 7.01
C PRO A 114 -1.93 -12.92 6.30
N GLU A 115 -2.05 -14.02 7.05
CA GLU A 115 -2.15 -15.37 6.47
C GLU A 115 -3.46 -15.57 5.70
N ASP A 116 -4.49 -14.81 6.00
CA ASP A 116 -5.75 -14.84 5.26
C ASP A 116 -5.75 -13.86 4.08
N ALA A 117 -4.94 -12.82 4.16
CA ALA A 117 -4.82 -11.83 3.08
C ALA A 117 -4.43 -12.47 1.76
N ILE A 118 -3.50 -13.43 1.80
CA ILE A 118 -3.01 -14.09 0.57
C ILE A 118 -4.06 -14.97 -0.09
N LYS A 119 -5.18 -15.25 0.58
CA LYS A 119 -6.31 -16.00 0.01
C LYS A 119 -7.26 -15.11 -0.78
N LEU A 120 -7.09 -13.80 -0.68
CA LEU A 120 -7.93 -12.83 -1.37
C LEU A 120 -7.40 -12.52 -2.76
N ASP A 121 -8.23 -11.87 -3.57
CA ASP A 121 -7.83 -11.45 -4.92
C ASP A 121 -6.99 -10.18 -4.83
N LEU A 122 -5.68 -10.37 -4.65
CA LEU A 122 -4.70 -9.28 -4.53
C LEU A 122 -4.08 -8.98 -5.89
N GLU A 123 -3.82 -7.69 -6.16
CA GLU A 123 -2.95 -7.39 -7.30
C GLU A 123 -1.53 -7.88 -6.98
N GLN A 124 -0.74 -8.15 -8.02
CA GLN A 124 0.49 -8.93 -7.86
C GLN A 124 1.52 -8.29 -6.93
N TYR A 125 1.64 -6.97 -6.93
CA TYR A 125 2.65 -6.28 -6.10
C TYR A 125 2.24 -6.29 -4.62
N THR A 126 0.95 -6.19 -4.34
CA THR A 126 0.43 -6.36 -2.97
C THR A 126 0.62 -7.79 -2.51
N ARG A 127 0.40 -8.78 -3.38
CA ARG A 127 0.65 -10.18 -3.04
C ARG A 127 2.11 -10.41 -2.65
N ASN A 128 3.03 -9.89 -3.47
CA ASN A 128 4.47 -9.97 -3.17
C ASN A 128 4.80 -9.32 -1.83
N PHE A 129 4.18 -8.17 -1.56
CA PHE A 129 4.38 -7.42 -0.33
C PHE A 129 3.93 -8.23 0.89
N VAL A 130 2.72 -8.79 0.84
CA VAL A 130 2.17 -9.60 1.94
C VAL A 130 3.00 -10.86 2.14
N LEU A 131 3.41 -11.54 1.06
CA LEU A 131 4.26 -12.74 1.15
C LEU A 131 5.59 -12.40 1.82
N LYS A 132 6.19 -11.27 1.47
CA LYS A 132 7.45 -10.84 2.08
C LYS A 132 7.27 -10.57 3.57
N TYR A 133 6.16 -9.95 3.93
CA TYR A 133 5.83 -9.69 5.34
C TYR A 133 5.68 -10.99 6.13
N LEU A 134 4.96 -11.96 5.57
CA LEU A 134 4.77 -13.26 6.21
C LEU A 134 6.10 -13.98 6.37
N GLN A 135 6.94 -13.98 5.34
CA GLN A 135 8.25 -14.62 5.37
C GLN A 135 9.12 -14.02 6.48
N LYS A 136 9.16 -12.70 6.56
CA LYS A 136 9.99 -12.00 7.54
C LYS A 136 9.48 -12.20 8.96
N SER A 137 8.17 -12.24 9.17
CA SER A 137 7.58 -12.41 10.51
C SER A 137 7.61 -13.85 10.99
N GLY A 138 8.12 -14.79 10.19
CA GLY A 138 8.18 -16.21 10.55
C GLY A 138 6.85 -16.93 10.46
N ARG A 139 5.93 -16.43 9.67
CA ARG A 139 4.58 -17.00 9.51
C ARG A 139 4.44 -17.89 8.29
#